data_a89f920a4d541f0dccc9e4b626d827cd
#
_entry.id   a89f920a4d541f0dccc9e4b626d827cd
#
_cell.length_a   1.000
_cell.length_b   1.000
_cell.length_c   1.000
_cell.angle_alpha   90.00
_cell.angle_beta   90.00
_cell.angle_gamma   90.00
#
_symmetry.space_group_name_H-M   'P 1'
#
loop_
_entity.id
_entity.type
_entity.pdbx_description
1 polymer ?
#
loop_
_entity_poly.entity_id
_entity_poly.type
_entity_poly.pdbx_seq_one_letter_code
_entity_poly.pdbx_strand_id
1 'polypeptide(L)'
;MWSYEAPLRDMQFVLEHWLQAPAAWAALDLPLAMQVLEEAARFSQGVLAPLNSSGDRQGCRWQAGQVSTPDGFAEAYQAYVDGGWPGLACAEAVGGQGLPQLLDAALQEMLYASNHAWAMYTGIAHGAYLCLKTHAEPWLQARYLPQIVSGQALPTMCLTEPQAGSDVGLLRCRAEPQADGSYRLNGSKLFISGGEHDLTPDILHLVLARLPDAPPGSRGISLFLVPKRLDDGQANGVRCDGLEHKMGIKGSATCSLVFEAAQGWLIGDANRGLAAMFVMMNSARLHVGLQGLGHAEAAWQNARQYATERVQMRAPSRPEEVAAQAADPIRYHPAMRRVLLELRTTSEGMRAIGYWAAHLLYQDDPLAQLLTPVIKAFFTEQGFRQASNALQVFGGYGYVAEFAIEQTLRDSRIAMIYEGSNEIQANDLLLRKVLGDEGRSFGLLLDELRAEAAQGGEHVECAAFRLALGSLCDALDTVVNAIREHAQEDSEYPYRAAPDFLQLCGVALLAFAWARAARVSRALPEGDPLRAGKLQSAGFFFDYLPSRLAQHLGAIDGARAALAFV
;
A
#
# COMPACT_ATOMS: atom_id res chain seq x y z
N MET A 1 -15.96 -13.63 -15.63
CA MET A 1 -15.99 -13.78 -14.15
C MET A 1 -14.73 -13.17 -13.60
N TRP A 2 -14.78 -12.46 -12.47
CA TRP A 2 -13.59 -11.84 -11.86
C TRP A 2 -12.52 -12.91 -11.55
N SER A 3 -11.27 -12.60 -11.87
CA SER A 3 -10.12 -13.48 -11.67
C SER A 3 -8.85 -12.68 -11.42
N TYR A 4 -7.83 -13.35 -10.90
CA TYR A 4 -6.50 -12.78 -10.72
C TYR A 4 -5.43 -13.78 -11.15
N GLU A 5 -4.42 -13.29 -11.86
CA GLU A 5 -3.21 -14.00 -12.24
C GLU A 5 -1.99 -13.14 -11.90
N ALA A 6 -1.04 -13.69 -11.14
CA ALA A 6 0.14 -12.93 -10.74
C ALA A 6 0.98 -12.54 -11.98
N PRO A 7 1.35 -11.26 -12.15
CA PRO A 7 2.09 -10.78 -13.31
C PRO A 7 3.60 -11.08 -13.18
N LEU A 8 3.95 -12.37 -12.98
CA LEU A 8 5.31 -12.81 -12.64
C LEU A 8 6.39 -12.31 -13.61
N ARG A 9 6.07 -12.27 -14.91
CA ARG A 9 7.01 -11.79 -15.92
C ARG A 9 7.33 -10.31 -15.78
N ASP A 10 6.34 -9.51 -15.37
CA ASP A 10 6.55 -8.09 -15.10
C ASP A 10 7.27 -7.87 -13.77
N MET A 11 6.94 -8.66 -12.75
CA MET A 11 7.66 -8.66 -11.48
C MET A 11 9.14 -9.02 -11.67
N GLN A 12 9.44 -10.06 -12.46
CA GLN A 12 10.82 -10.41 -12.83
C GLN A 12 11.52 -9.25 -13.53
N PHE A 13 10.88 -8.61 -14.51
CA PHE A 13 11.44 -7.45 -15.21
C PHE A 13 11.80 -6.32 -14.24
N VAL A 14 10.94 -6.04 -13.27
CA VAL A 14 11.21 -5.00 -12.28
C VAL A 14 12.40 -5.40 -11.40
N LEU A 15 12.43 -6.62 -10.89
CA LEU A 15 13.50 -7.10 -10.01
C LEU A 15 14.86 -7.17 -10.73
N GLU A 16 14.89 -7.74 -11.92
CA GLU A 16 16.12 -8.03 -12.67
C GLU A 16 16.68 -6.81 -13.41
N HIS A 17 15.83 -6.15 -14.18
CA HIS A 17 16.29 -5.11 -15.10
C HIS A 17 16.08 -3.69 -14.56
N TRP A 18 14.95 -3.43 -13.91
CA TRP A 18 14.63 -2.09 -13.45
C TRP A 18 15.35 -1.73 -12.16
N LEU A 19 15.37 -2.61 -11.17
CA LEU A 19 16.03 -2.44 -9.87
C LEU A 19 17.46 -2.99 -9.85
N GLN A 20 17.75 -3.99 -10.68
CA GLN A 20 18.98 -4.80 -10.58
C GLN A 20 19.17 -5.38 -9.15
N ALA A 21 18.06 -5.72 -8.52
CA ALA A 21 18.00 -6.11 -7.11
C ALA A 21 18.87 -7.33 -6.75
N PRO A 22 19.03 -8.38 -7.61
CA PRO A 22 19.88 -9.52 -7.29
C PRO A 22 21.33 -9.15 -6.99
N ALA A 23 21.85 -8.06 -7.54
CA ALA A 23 23.20 -7.59 -7.27
C ALA A 23 23.40 -7.12 -5.81
N ALA A 24 22.31 -6.75 -5.13
CA ALA A 24 22.32 -6.32 -3.73
C ALA A 24 21.98 -7.45 -2.74
N TRP A 25 21.63 -8.65 -3.21
CA TRP A 25 21.26 -9.78 -2.35
C TRP A 25 22.48 -10.65 -2.01
N ALA A 26 22.74 -10.87 -0.71
CA ALA A 26 23.93 -11.56 -0.26
C ALA A 26 23.94 -13.07 -0.55
N ALA A 27 22.78 -13.74 -0.56
CA ALA A 27 22.65 -15.20 -0.65
C ALA A 27 21.46 -15.68 -1.49
N LEU A 28 20.76 -14.78 -2.17
CA LEU A 28 19.56 -15.10 -2.97
C LEU A 28 19.82 -14.74 -4.43
N ASP A 29 19.78 -15.74 -5.32
CA ASP A 29 19.82 -15.49 -6.76
C ASP A 29 18.41 -15.26 -7.33
N LEU A 30 18.36 -14.73 -8.55
CA LEU A 30 17.08 -14.46 -9.22
C LEU A 30 16.24 -15.71 -9.47
N PRO A 31 16.78 -16.86 -9.93
CA PRO A 31 16.04 -18.10 -10.06
C PRO A 31 15.31 -18.53 -8.78
N LEU A 32 15.99 -18.50 -7.64
CA LEU A 32 15.37 -18.84 -6.35
C LEU A 32 14.31 -17.81 -5.93
N ALA A 33 14.58 -16.52 -6.13
CA ALA A 33 13.58 -15.49 -5.88
C ALA A 33 12.31 -15.70 -6.71
N MET A 34 12.46 -16.06 -7.98
CA MET A 34 11.31 -16.34 -8.86
C MET A 34 10.55 -17.60 -8.45
N GLN A 35 11.22 -18.65 -7.97
CA GLN A 35 10.56 -19.83 -7.39
C GLN A 35 9.69 -19.46 -6.19
N VAL A 36 10.19 -18.61 -5.28
CA VAL A 36 9.39 -18.09 -4.15
C VAL A 36 8.16 -17.34 -4.66
N LEU A 37 8.31 -16.46 -5.66
CA LEU A 37 7.19 -15.72 -6.22
C LEU A 37 6.20 -16.59 -6.99
N GLU A 38 6.65 -17.67 -7.64
CA GLU A 38 5.77 -18.66 -8.28
C GLU A 38 4.91 -19.41 -7.25
N GLU A 39 5.47 -19.78 -6.09
CA GLU A 39 4.67 -20.38 -5.01
C GLU A 39 3.67 -19.36 -4.42
N ALA A 40 4.10 -18.10 -4.22
CA ALA A 40 3.21 -17.02 -3.80
C ALA A 40 2.06 -16.79 -4.80
N ALA A 41 2.35 -16.88 -6.10
CA ALA A 41 1.35 -16.81 -7.16
C ALA A 41 0.35 -17.97 -7.09
N ARG A 42 0.82 -19.21 -6.89
CA ARG A 42 -0.06 -20.38 -6.73
C ARG A 42 -1.00 -20.22 -5.54
N PHE A 43 -0.48 -19.75 -4.42
CA PHE A 43 -1.29 -19.47 -3.23
C PHE A 43 -2.34 -18.38 -3.51
N SER A 44 -1.92 -17.24 -4.04
CA SER A 44 -2.80 -16.09 -4.29
C SER A 44 -3.90 -16.41 -5.30
N GLN A 45 -3.55 -17.10 -6.39
CA GLN A 45 -4.49 -17.45 -7.47
C GLN A 45 -5.38 -18.63 -7.10
N GLY A 46 -4.80 -19.66 -6.47
CA GLY A 46 -5.49 -20.93 -6.21
C GLY A 46 -6.27 -20.96 -4.91
N VAL A 47 -5.83 -20.21 -3.89
CA VAL A 47 -6.45 -20.23 -2.56
C VAL A 47 -7.21 -18.91 -2.29
N LEU A 48 -6.59 -17.74 -2.47
CA LEU A 48 -7.19 -16.47 -2.05
C LEU A 48 -8.20 -15.91 -3.05
N ALA A 49 -7.87 -15.89 -4.35
CA ALA A 49 -8.74 -15.30 -5.36
C ALA A 49 -10.13 -15.93 -5.41
N PRO A 50 -10.32 -17.27 -5.27
CA PRO A 50 -11.63 -17.89 -5.20
C PRO A 50 -12.49 -17.41 -4.00
N LEU A 51 -11.84 -17.03 -2.90
CA LEU A 51 -12.51 -16.59 -1.68
C LEU A 51 -12.89 -15.09 -1.70
N ASN A 52 -12.43 -14.31 -2.67
CA ASN A 52 -12.62 -12.87 -2.69
C ASN A 52 -14.12 -12.49 -2.71
N SER A 53 -14.87 -12.95 -3.70
CA SER A 53 -16.28 -12.58 -3.83
C SER A 53 -17.20 -13.32 -2.85
N SER A 54 -16.89 -14.56 -2.45
CA SER A 54 -17.65 -15.28 -1.43
C SER A 54 -17.48 -14.60 -0.07
N GLY A 55 -16.25 -14.20 0.28
CA GLY A 55 -15.95 -13.47 1.51
C GLY A 55 -16.65 -12.11 1.59
N ASP A 56 -16.73 -11.34 0.48
CA ASP A 56 -17.48 -10.07 0.46
C ASP A 56 -18.99 -10.29 0.69
N ARG A 57 -19.58 -11.33 0.05
CA ARG A 57 -21.01 -11.63 0.23
C ARG A 57 -21.35 -12.11 1.63
N GLN A 58 -20.50 -12.93 2.23
CA GLN A 58 -20.73 -13.48 3.56
C GLN A 58 -20.41 -12.46 4.65
N GLY A 59 -19.28 -11.75 4.56
CA GLY A 59 -18.78 -10.85 5.59
C GLY A 59 -18.38 -11.59 6.88
N CYS A 60 -17.86 -10.85 7.86
CA CYS A 60 -17.60 -11.35 9.20
C CYS A 60 -18.89 -11.34 10.05
N ARG A 61 -18.97 -12.25 11.02
CA ARG A 61 -20.09 -12.33 11.98
C ARG A 61 -19.57 -12.11 13.40
N TRP A 62 -20.22 -11.24 14.13
CA TRP A 62 -19.95 -11.03 15.56
C TRP A 62 -21.07 -11.62 16.39
N GLN A 63 -20.70 -12.38 17.42
CA GLN A 63 -21.64 -12.94 18.38
C GLN A 63 -20.98 -13.06 19.77
N ALA A 64 -21.56 -12.43 20.77
CA ALA A 64 -21.13 -12.51 22.16
C ALA A 64 -19.63 -12.24 22.38
N GLY A 65 -19.09 -11.24 21.70
CA GLY A 65 -17.68 -10.84 21.82
C GLY A 65 -16.71 -11.62 20.94
N GLN A 66 -17.17 -12.61 20.20
CA GLN A 66 -16.36 -13.40 19.26
C GLN A 66 -16.69 -13.04 17.81
N VAL A 67 -15.70 -13.20 16.95
CA VAL A 67 -15.83 -12.96 15.50
C VAL A 67 -15.49 -14.22 14.75
N SER A 68 -16.39 -14.60 13.83
CA SER A 68 -16.12 -15.62 12.81
C SER A 68 -15.85 -14.94 11.48
N THR A 69 -14.77 -15.34 10.85
CA THR A 69 -14.40 -14.92 9.49
C THR A 69 -15.24 -15.66 8.43
N PRO A 70 -15.26 -15.21 7.16
CA PRO A 70 -15.93 -15.96 6.10
C PRO A 70 -15.38 -17.38 5.93
N ASP A 71 -16.24 -18.27 5.45
CA ASP A 71 -15.88 -19.67 5.16
C ASP A 71 -14.65 -19.74 4.23
N GLY A 72 -13.71 -20.61 4.56
CA GLY A 72 -12.44 -20.78 3.82
C GLY A 72 -11.31 -19.84 4.24
N PHE A 73 -11.57 -18.77 5.03
CA PHE A 73 -10.54 -17.82 5.45
C PHE A 73 -9.57 -18.44 6.45
N ALA A 74 -10.06 -19.26 7.38
CA ALA A 74 -9.22 -19.96 8.35
C ALA A 74 -8.33 -21.01 7.68
N GLU A 75 -8.88 -21.79 6.75
CA GLU A 75 -8.13 -22.76 5.97
C GLU A 75 -7.07 -22.09 5.08
N ALA A 76 -7.42 -20.95 4.47
CA ALA A 76 -6.46 -20.15 3.71
C ALA A 76 -5.34 -19.60 4.61
N TYR A 77 -5.67 -19.21 5.86
CA TYR A 77 -4.66 -18.77 6.81
C TYR A 77 -3.73 -19.91 7.22
N GLN A 78 -4.26 -21.11 7.46
CA GLN A 78 -3.42 -22.28 7.75
C GLN A 78 -2.49 -22.60 6.56
N ALA A 79 -2.99 -22.57 5.33
CA ALA A 79 -2.16 -22.75 4.13
C ALA A 79 -1.07 -21.67 3.98
N TYR A 80 -1.36 -20.43 4.38
CA TYR A 80 -0.38 -19.34 4.44
C TYR A 80 0.72 -19.62 5.47
N VAL A 81 0.36 -20.12 6.65
CA VAL A 81 1.30 -20.51 7.70
C VAL A 81 2.14 -21.71 7.28
N ASP A 82 1.53 -22.74 6.72
CA ASP A 82 2.19 -23.96 6.26
C ASP A 82 3.19 -23.66 5.12
N GLY A 83 2.92 -22.64 4.30
CA GLY A 83 3.83 -22.11 3.29
C GLY A 83 5.00 -21.28 3.85
N GLY A 84 5.04 -21.01 5.16
CA GLY A 84 6.10 -20.25 5.81
C GLY A 84 6.04 -18.73 5.54
N TRP A 85 4.98 -18.23 4.94
CA TRP A 85 4.84 -16.84 4.52
C TRP A 85 4.95 -15.79 5.64
N PRO A 86 4.44 -16.05 6.89
CA PRO A 86 4.57 -15.08 7.99
C PRO A 86 6.02 -14.72 8.31
N GLY A 87 6.94 -15.69 8.16
CA GLY A 87 8.36 -15.54 8.44
C GLY A 87 9.25 -15.14 7.26
N LEU A 88 8.69 -14.90 6.07
CA LEU A 88 9.44 -14.71 4.82
C LEU A 88 10.61 -13.74 4.96
N ALA A 89 10.37 -12.53 5.44
CA ALA A 89 11.39 -11.48 5.61
C ALA A 89 11.80 -11.26 7.08
N CYS A 90 11.51 -12.21 7.97
CA CYS A 90 11.90 -12.16 9.37
C CYS A 90 13.24 -12.88 9.60
N ALA A 91 13.97 -12.48 10.64
CA ALA A 91 15.28 -13.03 10.94
C ALA A 91 15.22 -14.52 11.31
N GLU A 92 16.20 -15.31 10.86
CA GLU A 92 16.35 -16.75 11.16
C GLU A 92 16.43 -17.03 12.66
N ALA A 93 17.06 -16.14 13.44
CA ALA A 93 17.21 -16.28 14.88
C ALA A 93 15.88 -16.39 15.66
N VAL A 94 14.75 -15.98 15.05
CA VAL A 94 13.41 -16.08 15.64
C VAL A 94 12.49 -17.01 14.83
N GLY A 95 13.06 -17.83 13.94
CA GLY A 95 12.34 -18.79 13.12
C GLY A 95 11.90 -18.29 11.75
N GLY A 96 12.36 -17.11 11.31
CA GLY A 96 12.12 -16.58 9.98
C GLY A 96 13.03 -17.17 8.90
N GLN A 97 12.81 -16.76 7.65
CA GLN A 97 13.58 -17.24 6.49
C GLN A 97 14.70 -16.26 6.07
N GLY A 98 14.75 -15.06 6.61
CA GLY A 98 15.78 -14.06 6.32
C GLY A 98 15.79 -13.55 4.87
N LEU A 99 14.72 -13.75 4.11
CA LEU A 99 14.65 -13.34 2.72
C LEU A 99 14.47 -11.81 2.58
N PRO A 100 14.86 -11.21 1.45
CA PRO A 100 14.74 -9.78 1.23
C PRO A 100 13.30 -9.26 1.38
N GLN A 101 13.11 -8.13 2.07
CA GLN A 101 11.79 -7.47 2.20
C GLN A 101 11.15 -7.11 0.85
N LEU A 102 11.95 -6.99 -0.20
CA LEU A 102 11.45 -6.77 -1.55
C LEU A 102 10.59 -7.93 -2.04
N LEU A 103 10.89 -9.18 -1.63
CA LEU A 103 10.04 -10.34 -1.93
C LEU A 103 8.74 -10.30 -1.12
N ASP A 104 8.78 -9.82 0.12
CA ASP A 104 7.55 -9.59 0.90
C ASP A 104 6.66 -8.53 0.22
N ALA A 105 7.24 -7.44 -0.29
CA ALA A 105 6.47 -6.43 -1.04
C ALA A 105 5.78 -7.02 -2.29
N ALA A 106 6.44 -7.91 -3.03
CA ALA A 106 5.86 -8.61 -4.17
C ALA A 106 4.76 -9.60 -3.74
N LEU A 107 4.96 -10.34 -2.65
CA LEU A 107 3.93 -11.17 -2.03
C LEU A 107 2.71 -10.33 -1.63
N GLN A 108 2.91 -9.21 -0.94
CA GLN A 108 1.82 -8.33 -0.51
C GLN A 108 1.01 -7.77 -1.69
N GLU A 109 1.64 -7.39 -2.80
CA GLU A 109 0.92 -7.03 -4.03
C GLU A 109 -0.03 -8.15 -4.46
N MET A 110 0.46 -9.40 -4.52
CA MET A 110 -0.35 -10.56 -4.92
C MET A 110 -1.51 -10.82 -3.95
N LEU A 111 -1.27 -10.71 -2.64
CA LEU A 111 -2.29 -10.90 -1.61
C LEU A 111 -3.40 -9.84 -1.74
N TYR A 112 -3.03 -8.56 -1.86
CA TYR A 112 -4.00 -7.47 -1.99
C TYR A 112 -4.76 -7.53 -3.32
N ALA A 113 -4.10 -7.91 -4.41
CA ALA A 113 -4.75 -8.05 -5.71
C ALA A 113 -5.74 -9.22 -5.75
N SER A 114 -5.46 -10.32 -5.04
CA SER A 114 -6.29 -11.52 -5.02
C SER A 114 -7.42 -11.48 -4.01
N ASN A 115 -7.17 -10.97 -2.78
CA ASN A 115 -8.19 -10.85 -1.73
C ASN A 115 -7.78 -9.84 -0.65
N HIS A 116 -8.08 -8.56 -0.88
CA HIS A 116 -7.71 -7.48 0.05
C HIS A 116 -8.31 -7.70 1.45
N ALA A 117 -9.55 -8.18 1.55
CA ALA A 117 -10.21 -8.38 2.83
C ALA A 117 -9.46 -9.41 3.71
N TRP A 118 -9.02 -10.52 3.11
CA TRP A 118 -8.21 -11.52 3.81
C TRP A 118 -6.81 -10.99 4.16
N ALA A 119 -6.16 -10.30 3.21
CA ALA A 119 -4.81 -9.78 3.39
C ALA A 119 -4.71 -8.72 4.50
N MET A 120 -5.83 -8.11 4.91
CA MET A 120 -5.87 -7.18 6.06
C MET A 120 -5.46 -7.81 7.38
N TYR A 121 -5.64 -9.13 7.55
CA TYR A 121 -5.22 -9.83 8.78
C TYR A 121 -3.70 -9.98 8.88
N THR A 122 -3.02 -10.18 7.75
CA THR A 122 -1.57 -10.44 7.71
C THR A 122 -0.73 -9.20 7.43
N GLY A 123 -1.33 -8.16 6.81
CA GLY A 123 -0.61 -7.02 6.22
C GLY A 123 0.17 -6.14 7.18
N ILE A 124 -0.12 -6.17 8.49
CA ILE A 124 0.63 -5.40 9.50
C ILE A 124 1.61 -6.25 10.31
N ALA A 125 1.64 -7.58 10.10
CA ALA A 125 2.42 -8.50 10.92
C ALA A 125 3.93 -8.20 10.87
N HIS A 126 4.48 -7.97 9.67
CA HIS A 126 5.90 -7.64 9.52
C HIS A 126 6.26 -6.29 10.16
N GLY A 127 5.40 -5.27 10.05
CA GLY A 127 5.59 -3.99 10.72
C GLY A 127 5.59 -4.11 12.25
N ALA A 128 4.70 -4.93 12.81
CA ALA A 128 4.68 -5.22 14.24
C ALA A 128 5.93 -6.00 14.68
N TYR A 129 6.37 -6.99 13.89
CA TYR A 129 7.64 -7.68 14.11
C TYR A 129 8.81 -6.68 14.19
N LEU A 130 8.94 -5.75 13.24
CA LEU A 130 10.00 -4.74 13.24
C LEU A 130 9.91 -3.82 14.46
N CYS A 131 8.73 -3.36 14.83
CA CYS A 131 8.50 -2.52 15.99
C CYS A 131 8.95 -3.21 17.29
N LEU A 132 8.53 -4.46 17.50
CA LEU A 132 8.93 -5.22 18.68
C LEU A 132 10.41 -5.56 18.69
N LYS A 133 10.99 -5.96 17.55
CA LYS A 133 12.42 -6.23 17.40
C LYS A 133 13.27 -5.00 17.75
N THR A 134 12.81 -3.81 17.42
CA THR A 134 13.58 -2.56 17.62
C THR A 134 13.40 -2.00 19.02
N HIS A 135 12.22 -2.09 19.62
CA HIS A 135 11.87 -1.32 20.81
C HIS A 135 11.46 -2.15 22.02
N ALA A 136 11.08 -3.44 21.85
CA ALA A 136 10.66 -4.24 23.00
C ALA A 136 11.86 -4.72 23.83
N GLU A 137 11.62 -4.90 25.13
CA GLU A 137 12.58 -5.54 26.02
C GLU A 137 12.96 -6.96 25.55
N PRO A 138 14.19 -7.45 25.77
CA PRO A 138 14.65 -8.74 25.26
C PRO A 138 13.75 -9.94 25.60
N TRP A 139 13.16 -9.95 26.79
CA TRP A 139 12.26 -11.02 27.19
C TRP A 139 10.93 -11.00 26.43
N LEU A 140 10.41 -9.81 26.08
CA LEU A 140 9.22 -9.64 25.23
C LEU A 140 9.52 -10.11 23.80
N GLN A 141 10.69 -9.73 23.28
CA GLN A 141 11.15 -10.20 21.98
C GLN A 141 11.23 -11.71 21.92
N ALA A 142 11.93 -12.33 22.88
CA ALA A 142 12.10 -13.79 22.95
C ALA A 142 10.76 -14.52 23.02
N ARG A 143 9.76 -13.91 23.64
CA ARG A 143 8.43 -14.49 23.83
C ARG A 143 7.51 -14.33 22.64
N TYR A 144 7.38 -13.14 22.09
CA TYR A 144 6.32 -12.79 21.13
C TYR A 144 6.78 -12.79 19.66
N LEU A 145 8.07 -12.52 19.36
CA LEU A 145 8.52 -12.56 17.98
C LEU A 145 8.35 -13.94 17.33
N PRO A 146 8.69 -15.07 17.98
CA PRO A 146 8.45 -16.39 17.40
C PRO A 146 6.98 -16.68 17.10
N GLN A 147 6.05 -16.16 17.90
CA GLN A 147 4.61 -16.35 17.68
C GLN A 147 4.11 -15.59 16.43
N ILE A 148 4.61 -14.38 16.19
CA ILE A 148 4.29 -13.61 14.97
C ILE A 148 4.92 -14.30 13.75
N VAL A 149 6.19 -14.67 13.83
CA VAL A 149 6.96 -15.25 12.73
C VAL A 149 6.44 -16.63 12.33
N SER A 150 5.95 -17.43 13.27
CA SER A 150 5.30 -18.73 13.01
C SER A 150 3.84 -18.62 12.61
N GLY A 151 3.23 -17.43 12.66
CA GLY A 151 1.80 -17.25 12.40
C GLY A 151 0.88 -17.77 13.51
N GLN A 152 1.39 -18.07 14.70
CA GLN A 152 0.57 -18.48 15.85
C GLN A 152 -0.22 -17.34 16.48
N ALA A 153 0.24 -16.10 16.30
CA ALA A 153 -0.46 -14.90 16.73
C ALA A 153 -0.41 -13.81 15.66
N LEU A 154 -1.53 -13.15 15.44
CA LEU A 154 -1.63 -12.00 14.55
C LEU A 154 -1.62 -10.70 15.37
N PRO A 155 -0.77 -9.72 15.01
CA PRO A 155 -0.75 -8.43 15.69
C PRO A 155 -1.85 -7.51 15.19
N THR A 156 -2.24 -6.55 16.04
CA THR A 156 -3.11 -5.44 15.67
C THR A 156 -2.51 -4.10 16.07
N MET A 157 -2.97 -3.04 15.43
CA MET A 157 -2.56 -1.67 15.71
C MET A 157 -3.74 -0.89 16.32
N CYS A 158 -3.69 -0.62 17.63
CA CYS A 158 -4.79 -0.02 18.40
C CYS A 158 -4.50 1.46 18.72
N LEU A 159 -4.77 2.36 17.76
CA LEU A 159 -4.55 3.80 17.88
C LEU A 159 -5.86 4.55 18.14
N THR A 160 -6.78 4.45 17.19
CA THR A 160 -7.97 5.29 17.05
C THR A 160 -8.93 5.14 18.22
N GLU A 161 -9.46 6.26 18.69
CA GLU A 161 -10.55 6.36 19.64
C GLU A 161 -11.68 7.24 19.07
N PRO A 162 -12.91 7.22 19.61
CA PRO A 162 -14.03 8.00 19.07
C PRO A 162 -13.72 9.49 18.84
N GLN A 163 -12.92 10.10 19.71
CA GLN A 163 -12.52 11.51 19.65
C GLN A 163 -11.11 11.73 19.06
N ALA A 164 -10.37 10.67 18.76
CA ALA A 164 -8.96 10.73 18.36
C ALA A 164 -8.71 9.85 17.12
N GLY A 165 -8.96 10.41 15.94
CA GLY A 165 -8.65 9.81 14.65
C GLY A 165 -7.33 10.33 14.09
N SER A 166 -7.38 11.37 13.27
CA SER A 166 -6.17 12.03 12.73
C SER A 166 -5.33 12.71 13.81
N ASP A 167 -5.97 13.27 14.84
CA ASP A 167 -5.29 13.80 16.02
C ASP A 167 -5.25 12.77 17.15
N VAL A 168 -4.24 11.90 17.13
CA VAL A 168 -4.00 10.92 18.19
C VAL A 168 -3.60 11.58 19.52
N GLY A 169 -3.22 12.88 19.51
CA GLY A 169 -2.94 13.65 20.73
C GLY A 169 -4.12 13.77 21.68
N LEU A 170 -5.34 13.50 21.19
CA LEU A 170 -6.59 13.53 21.96
C LEU A 170 -6.96 12.19 22.60
N LEU A 171 -6.17 11.12 22.44
CA LEU A 171 -6.50 9.81 23.00
C LEU A 171 -6.57 9.82 24.54
N ARG A 172 -7.47 9.00 25.09
CA ARG A 172 -7.81 8.93 26.51
C ARG A 172 -7.55 7.58 27.15
N CYS A 173 -7.27 6.52 26.40
CA CYS A 173 -6.90 5.22 26.94
C CYS A 173 -5.73 5.38 27.91
N ARG A 174 -5.81 4.75 29.09
CA ARG A 174 -4.86 4.87 30.20
C ARG A 174 -4.18 3.54 30.49
N ALA A 175 -2.94 3.60 30.93
CA ALA A 175 -2.15 2.47 31.39
C ALA A 175 -1.58 2.78 32.78
N GLU A 176 -1.98 2.00 33.79
CA GLU A 176 -1.56 2.16 35.19
C GLU A 176 -0.46 1.14 35.53
N PRO A 177 0.71 1.58 36.00
CA PRO A 177 1.82 0.68 36.33
C PRO A 177 1.46 -0.25 37.51
N GLN A 178 1.95 -1.48 37.47
CA GLN A 178 1.79 -2.49 38.51
C GLN A 178 3.15 -2.82 39.14
N ALA A 179 3.11 -3.42 40.35
CA ALA A 179 4.32 -3.76 41.11
C ALA A 179 5.19 -4.83 40.43
N ASP A 180 4.62 -5.65 39.53
CA ASP A 180 5.30 -6.71 38.78
C ASP A 180 5.92 -6.20 37.46
N GLY A 181 5.88 -4.90 37.19
CA GLY A 181 6.38 -4.29 35.96
C GLY A 181 5.42 -4.32 34.79
N SER A 182 4.25 -4.94 34.95
CA SER A 182 3.15 -4.88 33.97
C SER A 182 2.36 -3.58 34.12
N TYR A 183 1.38 -3.38 33.22
CA TYR A 183 0.44 -2.27 33.24
C TYR A 183 -0.99 -2.78 33.15
N ARG A 184 -1.95 -2.04 33.74
CA ARG A 184 -3.38 -2.26 33.53
C ARG A 184 -3.94 -1.20 32.61
N LEU A 185 -4.40 -1.63 31.42
CA LEU A 185 -4.96 -0.72 30.42
C LEU A 185 -6.47 -0.65 30.54
N ASN A 186 -7.01 0.59 30.46
CA ASN A 186 -8.43 0.90 30.47
C ASN A 186 -8.78 1.90 29.40
N GLY A 187 -9.83 1.62 28.61
CA GLY A 187 -10.32 2.49 27.54
C GLY A 187 -10.93 1.71 26.39
N SER A 188 -11.21 2.40 25.30
CA SER A 188 -11.77 1.81 24.08
C SER A 188 -10.99 2.23 22.85
N LYS A 189 -10.98 1.35 21.85
CA LYS A 189 -10.36 1.59 20.55
C LYS A 189 -11.35 1.26 19.44
N LEU A 190 -11.37 2.08 18.38
CA LEU A 190 -12.24 1.95 17.21
C LEU A 190 -11.47 1.61 15.94
N PHE A 191 -12.18 0.99 15.00
CA PHE A 191 -11.64 0.66 13.67
C PHE A 191 -10.43 -0.25 13.70
N ILE A 192 -10.38 -1.20 14.63
CA ILE A 192 -9.24 -2.11 14.78
C ILE A 192 -9.38 -3.28 13.81
N SER A 193 -8.56 -3.28 12.77
CA SER A 193 -8.48 -4.38 11.81
C SER A 193 -7.96 -5.63 12.51
N GLY A 194 -8.67 -6.76 12.35
CA GLY A 194 -8.31 -8.01 13.00
C GLY A 194 -8.32 -7.96 14.53
N GLY A 195 -9.06 -7.00 15.15
CA GLY A 195 -9.11 -6.86 16.60
C GLY A 195 -9.68 -8.07 17.33
N GLU A 196 -10.51 -8.84 16.64
CA GLU A 196 -11.01 -10.15 17.06
C GLU A 196 -11.25 -11.00 15.81
N HIS A 197 -10.89 -12.27 15.83
CA HIS A 197 -11.05 -13.22 14.74
C HIS A 197 -10.80 -14.67 15.21
N ASP A 198 -11.12 -15.64 14.35
CA ASP A 198 -10.97 -17.08 14.56
C ASP A 198 -9.76 -17.70 13.79
N LEU A 199 -8.86 -16.88 13.25
CA LEU A 199 -7.71 -17.35 12.44
C LEU A 199 -6.56 -17.87 13.30
N THR A 200 -6.32 -17.27 14.46
CA THR A 200 -5.23 -17.64 15.39
C THR A 200 -5.71 -17.81 16.81
N PRO A 201 -4.99 -18.62 17.62
CA PRO A 201 -5.33 -18.80 19.05
C PRO A 201 -5.18 -17.51 19.87
N ASP A 202 -4.22 -16.65 19.51
CA ASP A 202 -3.93 -15.40 20.20
C ASP A 202 -3.83 -14.21 19.25
N ILE A 203 -4.08 -13.01 19.79
CA ILE A 203 -3.95 -11.73 19.10
C ILE A 203 -3.09 -10.82 19.96
N LEU A 204 -2.11 -10.18 19.36
CA LEU A 204 -1.17 -9.28 20.02
C LEU A 204 -1.51 -7.82 19.72
N HIS A 205 -2.17 -7.13 20.64
CA HIS A 205 -2.57 -5.74 20.44
C HIS A 205 -1.42 -4.79 20.78
N LEU A 206 -0.97 -3.97 19.82
CA LEU A 206 -0.07 -2.85 20.04
C LEU A 206 -0.92 -1.61 20.30
N VAL A 207 -0.99 -1.19 21.58
CA VAL A 207 -1.97 -0.23 22.08
C VAL A 207 -1.30 1.08 22.47
N LEU A 208 -1.75 2.20 21.89
CA LEU A 208 -1.36 3.54 22.36
C LEU A 208 -2.22 3.94 23.57
N ALA A 209 -1.55 4.29 24.68
CA ALA A 209 -2.21 4.74 25.91
C ALA A 209 -1.37 5.79 26.64
N ARG A 210 -1.98 6.43 27.65
CA ARG A 210 -1.31 7.44 28.50
C ARG A 210 -0.99 6.85 29.87
N LEU A 211 0.21 7.14 30.34
CA LEU A 211 0.59 6.90 31.73
C LEU A 211 -0.06 7.94 32.66
N PRO A 212 -0.19 7.68 33.97
CA PRO A 212 -0.44 8.73 34.96
C PRO A 212 0.57 9.85 34.80
N ASP A 213 0.16 11.09 34.95
CA ASP A 213 1.00 12.29 34.87
C ASP A 213 1.71 12.51 33.50
N ALA A 214 1.30 11.81 32.46
CA ALA A 214 1.83 12.01 31.12
C ALA A 214 1.53 13.42 30.59
N PRO A 215 2.48 14.08 29.89
CA PRO A 215 2.24 15.39 29.31
C PRO A 215 1.08 15.36 28.31
N PRO A 216 0.35 16.48 28.13
CA PRO A 216 -0.75 16.55 27.17
C PRO A 216 -0.27 16.44 25.71
N GLY A 217 -1.20 16.11 24.81
CA GLY A 217 -0.93 15.99 23.38
C GLY A 217 -0.14 14.73 23.02
N SER A 218 0.46 14.71 21.84
CA SER A 218 1.18 13.55 21.30
C SER A 218 2.44 13.15 22.10
N ARG A 219 3.03 14.08 22.85
CA ARG A 219 4.24 13.85 23.65
C ARG A 219 4.01 13.01 24.92
N GLY A 220 2.77 12.75 25.31
CA GLY A 220 2.42 11.93 26.48
C GLY A 220 1.89 10.55 26.12
N ILE A 221 2.12 10.07 24.91
CA ILE A 221 1.62 8.79 24.42
C ILE A 221 2.72 7.73 24.55
N SER A 222 2.38 6.60 25.19
CA SER A 222 3.21 5.40 25.31
C SER A 222 2.62 4.24 24.52
N LEU A 223 3.45 3.28 24.14
CA LEU A 223 3.05 2.07 23.39
C LEU A 223 3.09 0.86 24.33
N PHE A 224 2.08 0.02 24.25
CA PHE A 224 1.98 -1.21 25.06
C PHE A 224 1.68 -2.41 24.18
N LEU A 225 2.28 -3.55 24.50
CA LEU A 225 1.88 -4.86 23.99
C LEU A 225 0.87 -5.48 24.96
N VAL A 226 -0.31 -5.83 24.45
CA VAL A 226 -1.42 -6.41 25.20
C VAL A 226 -1.86 -7.68 24.48
N PRO A 227 -1.52 -8.90 24.94
CA PRO A 227 -2.00 -10.13 24.34
C PRO A 227 -3.50 -10.34 24.68
N LYS A 228 -4.23 -11.00 23.80
CA LYS A 228 -5.61 -11.41 24.03
C LYS A 228 -5.71 -12.48 25.13
N ARG A 229 -4.69 -13.35 25.22
CA ARG A 229 -4.58 -14.39 26.24
C ARG A 229 -3.33 -14.22 27.09
N LEU A 230 -3.46 -14.50 28.39
CA LEU A 230 -2.35 -14.51 29.32
C LEU A 230 -1.62 -15.88 29.28
N ASP A 231 -0.47 -15.96 29.99
CA ASP A 231 0.40 -17.14 30.03
C ASP A 231 -0.28 -18.39 30.57
N ASP A 232 -1.18 -18.21 31.49
CA ASP A 232 -1.98 -19.27 32.09
C ASP A 232 -3.16 -19.73 31.19
N GLY A 233 -3.25 -19.15 29.96
CA GLY A 233 -4.29 -19.43 28.99
C GLY A 233 -5.62 -18.69 29.28
N GLN A 234 -5.70 -17.89 30.35
CA GLN A 234 -6.89 -17.11 30.65
C GLN A 234 -7.06 -15.95 29.64
N ALA A 235 -8.30 -15.57 29.41
CA ALA A 235 -8.61 -14.36 28.63
C ALA A 235 -8.10 -13.13 29.38
N ASN A 236 -7.41 -12.24 28.64
CA ASN A 236 -7.03 -10.94 29.17
C ASN A 236 -8.25 -10.00 29.16
N GLY A 237 -8.15 -8.87 29.84
CA GLY A 237 -9.21 -7.84 29.91
C GLY A 237 -9.43 -7.09 28.58
N VAL A 238 -9.45 -7.80 27.45
CA VAL A 238 -9.74 -7.25 26.11
C VAL A 238 -11.00 -7.89 25.56
N ARG A 239 -11.96 -7.06 25.14
CA ARG A 239 -13.24 -7.54 24.61
C ARG A 239 -13.59 -6.83 23.32
N CYS A 240 -14.02 -7.60 22.32
CA CYS A 240 -14.63 -7.05 21.11
C CYS A 240 -16.10 -6.72 21.38
N ASP A 241 -16.44 -5.44 21.26
CA ASP A 241 -17.78 -4.92 21.55
C ASP A 241 -18.68 -4.88 20.31
N GLY A 242 -18.10 -5.03 19.11
CA GLY A 242 -18.83 -5.05 17.86
C GLY A 242 -17.95 -4.95 16.63
N LEU A 243 -18.58 -5.12 15.47
CA LEU A 243 -17.97 -4.94 14.15
C LEU A 243 -18.58 -3.76 13.43
N GLU A 244 -17.76 -3.07 12.63
CA GLU A 244 -18.21 -2.02 11.74
C GLU A 244 -18.85 -2.58 10.46
N HIS A 245 -20.02 -2.05 10.09
CA HIS A 245 -20.68 -2.32 8.81
C HIS A 245 -20.08 -1.45 7.71
N LYS A 246 -19.27 -2.05 6.84
CA LYS A 246 -18.43 -1.33 5.88
C LYS A 246 -18.95 -1.37 4.44
N MET A 247 -18.54 -0.39 3.65
CA MET A 247 -18.77 -0.33 2.21
C MET A 247 -18.11 -1.50 1.47
N GLY A 248 -16.85 -1.80 1.81
CA GLY A 248 -16.01 -2.83 1.20
C GLY A 248 -15.19 -3.59 2.24
N ILE A 249 -14.29 -4.47 1.77
CA ILE A 249 -13.48 -5.38 2.60
C ILE A 249 -14.30 -6.04 3.72
N LYS A 250 -15.49 -6.52 3.36
CA LYS A 250 -16.46 -7.03 4.34
C LYS A 250 -16.00 -8.30 5.03
N GLY A 251 -15.13 -9.10 4.37
CA GLY A 251 -14.48 -10.27 4.95
C GLY A 251 -13.37 -9.94 5.97
N SER A 252 -12.97 -8.67 6.11
CA SER A 252 -12.04 -8.21 7.14
C SER A 252 -12.81 -7.75 8.37
N ALA A 253 -12.53 -8.31 9.55
CA ALA A 253 -13.08 -7.85 10.81
C ALA A 253 -12.49 -6.47 11.17
N THR A 254 -13.35 -5.48 11.32
CA THR A 254 -12.99 -4.15 11.81
C THR A 254 -13.73 -3.93 13.12
N CYS A 255 -12.98 -3.99 14.23
CA CYS A 255 -13.53 -4.15 15.57
C CYS A 255 -13.55 -2.85 16.36
N SER A 256 -14.56 -2.74 17.22
CA SER A 256 -14.54 -1.88 18.41
C SER A 256 -14.03 -2.71 19.59
N LEU A 257 -12.92 -2.30 20.22
CA LEU A 257 -12.32 -2.99 21.36
C LEU A 257 -12.48 -2.19 22.64
N VAL A 258 -12.74 -2.91 23.74
CA VAL A 258 -12.78 -2.37 25.10
C VAL A 258 -11.70 -3.07 25.93
N PHE A 259 -10.90 -2.27 26.62
CA PHE A 259 -9.85 -2.70 27.54
C PHE A 259 -10.36 -2.43 28.97
N GLU A 260 -10.47 -3.48 29.79
CA GLU A 260 -10.95 -3.45 31.17
C GLU A 260 -9.89 -4.08 32.08
N ALA A 261 -9.02 -3.24 32.64
CA ALA A 261 -7.86 -3.67 33.39
C ALA A 261 -6.98 -4.68 32.63
N ALA A 262 -6.90 -4.56 31.30
CA ALA A 262 -6.13 -5.46 30.46
C ALA A 262 -4.65 -5.39 30.79
N GLN A 263 -4.01 -6.54 31.01
CA GLN A 263 -2.59 -6.63 31.30
C GLN A 263 -1.76 -6.41 30.04
N GLY A 264 -0.75 -5.55 30.13
CA GLY A 264 0.17 -5.28 29.02
C GLY A 264 1.54 -4.83 29.52
N TRP A 265 2.46 -4.69 28.58
CA TRP A 265 3.85 -4.29 28.84
C TRP A 265 4.26 -3.14 27.94
N LEU A 266 5.03 -2.21 28.50
CA LEU A 266 5.56 -1.04 27.79
C LEU A 266 6.51 -1.49 26.67
N ILE A 267 6.38 -0.88 25.50
CA ILE A 267 7.27 -1.04 24.36
C ILE A 267 8.03 0.26 24.15
N GLY A 268 9.36 0.19 24.25
CA GLY A 268 10.24 1.36 24.20
C GLY A 268 10.10 2.24 25.44
N ASP A 269 10.43 3.52 25.30
CA ASP A 269 10.44 4.48 26.38
C ASP A 269 9.03 5.03 26.68
N ALA A 270 8.78 5.33 27.96
CA ALA A 270 7.59 6.05 28.40
C ALA A 270 7.46 7.41 27.68
N ASN A 271 6.24 7.74 27.25
CA ASN A 271 5.90 8.97 26.52
C ASN A 271 6.58 9.10 25.14
N ARG A 272 7.12 8.01 24.59
CA ARG A 272 7.69 7.94 23.24
C ARG A 272 7.00 6.89 22.35
N GLY A 273 5.80 6.49 22.71
CA GLY A 273 5.06 5.44 22.01
C GLY A 273 4.78 5.72 20.53
N LEU A 274 4.58 6.99 20.15
CA LEU A 274 4.44 7.33 18.72
C LEU A 274 5.75 7.11 17.96
N ALA A 275 6.90 7.42 18.53
CA ALA A 275 8.19 7.19 17.88
C ALA A 275 8.43 5.69 17.66
N ALA A 276 8.11 4.84 18.64
CA ALA A 276 8.17 3.39 18.50
C ALA A 276 7.19 2.86 17.45
N MET A 277 5.97 3.39 17.43
CA MET A 277 4.93 3.01 16.46
C MET A 277 5.27 3.46 15.03
N PHE A 278 6.07 4.51 14.83
CA PHE A 278 6.46 4.98 13.49
C PHE A 278 7.18 3.92 12.67
N VAL A 279 7.93 3.02 13.28
CA VAL A 279 8.57 1.88 12.59
C VAL A 279 7.50 1.03 11.90
N MET A 280 6.44 0.68 12.64
CA MET A 280 5.30 -0.07 12.11
C MET A 280 4.50 0.74 11.10
N MET A 281 4.26 2.03 11.38
CA MET A 281 3.46 2.90 10.50
C MET A 281 4.11 3.15 9.14
N ASN A 282 5.43 3.27 9.05
CA ASN A 282 6.13 3.45 7.77
C ASN A 282 5.99 2.20 6.89
N SER A 283 6.17 1.01 7.48
CA SER A 283 5.89 -0.25 6.80
C SER A 283 4.41 -0.35 6.38
N ALA A 284 3.48 -0.05 7.28
CA ALA A 284 2.05 -0.08 7.00
C ALA A 284 1.65 0.87 5.87
N ARG A 285 2.20 2.09 5.81
CA ARG A 285 1.92 3.06 4.73
C ARG A 285 2.39 2.58 3.37
N LEU A 286 3.57 1.94 3.29
CA LEU A 286 4.03 1.30 2.07
C LEU A 286 3.04 0.20 1.64
N HIS A 287 2.65 -0.68 2.57
CA HIS A 287 1.67 -1.74 2.30
C HIS A 287 0.32 -1.19 1.86
N VAL A 288 -0.16 -0.08 2.44
CA VAL A 288 -1.38 0.60 1.97
C VAL A 288 -1.21 1.13 0.54
N GLY A 289 -0.04 1.63 0.16
CA GLY A 289 0.26 1.92 -1.24
C GLY A 289 0.17 0.68 -2.12
N LEU A 290 0.73 -0.46 -1.68
CA LEU A 290 0.63 -1.73 -2.40
C LEU A 290 -0.81 -2.27 -2.51
N GLN A 291 -1.72 -1.93 -1.58
CA GLN A 291 -3.16 -2.19 -1.74
C GLN A 291 -3.71 -1.44 -2.96
N GLY A 292 -3.33 -0.16 -3.12
CA GLY A 292 -3.69 0.62 -4.30
C GLY A 292 -3.16 0.00 -5.60
N LEU A 293 -1.92 -0.49 -5.59
CA LEU A 293 -1.34 -1.25 -6.71
C LEU A 293 -2.10 -2.54 -6.98
N GLY A 294 -2.38 -3.36 -5.94
CA GLY A 294 -3.13 -4.61 -6.08
C GLY A 294 -4.51 -4.40 -6.72
N HIS A 295 -5.24 -3.36 -6.30
CA HIS A 295 -6.52 -3.01 -6.92
C HIS A 295 -6.37 -2.53 -8.36
N ALA A 296 -5.33 -1.75 -8.69
CA ALA A 296 -5.05 -1.31 -10.06
C ALA A 296 -4.72 -2.51 -10.97
N GLU A 297 -3.95 -3.48 -10.47
CA GLU A 297 -3.61 -4.70 -11.22
C GLU A 297 -4.84 -5.58 -11.44
N ALA A 298 -5.63 -5.86 -10.41
CA ALA A 298 -6.87 -6.62 -10.55
C ALA A 298 -7.85 -5.93 -11.52
N ALA A 299 -7.96 -4.61 -11.45
CA ALA A 299 -8.77 -3.79 -12.36
C ALA A 299 -8.30 -3.91 -13.81
N TRP A 300 -6.98 -3.81 -14.04
CA TRP A 300 -6.38 -3.96 -15.37
C TRP A 300 -6.66 -5.33 -15.99
N GLN A 301 -6.41 -6.41 -15.25
CA GLN A 301 -6.57 -7.77 -15.76
C GLN A 301 -8.01 -8.06 -16.16
N ASN A 302 -8.95 -7.74 -15.27
CA ASN A 302 -10.37 -8.00 -15.52
C ASN A 302 -10.93 -7.12 -16.65
N ALA A 303 -10.56 -5.84 -16.72
CA ALA A 303 -10.96 -4.95 -17.81
C ALA A 303 -10.41 -5.43 -19.16
N ARG A 304 -9.13 -5.87 -19.21
CA ARG A 304 -8.50 -6.40 -20.42
C ARG A 304 -9.20 -7.66 -20.91
N GLN A 305 -9.48 -8.60 -20.01
CA GLN A 305 -10.17 -9.84 -20.34
C GLN A 305 -11.56 -9.54 -20.88
N TYR A 306 -12.37 -8.77 -20.16
CA TYR A 306 -13.71 -8.42 -20.60
C TYR A 306 -13.72 -7.69 -21.93
N ALA A 307 -12.82 -6.72 -22.13
CA ALA A 307 -12.73 -5.98 -23.39
C ALA A 307 -12.30 -6.84 -24.59
N THR A 308 -11.65 -7.97 -24.33
CA THR A 308 -11.26 -8.96 -25.34
C THR A 308 -12.44 -9.86 -25.74
N GLU A 309 -13.27 -10.24 -24.77
CA GLU A 309 -14.41 -11.15 -24.95
C GLU A 309 -15.68 -10.41 -25.41
N ARG A 310 -15.89 -9.19 -24.92
CA ARG A 310 -17.09 -8.40 -25.21
C ARG A 310 -17.06 -7.84 -26.62
N VAL A 311 -18.02 -8.24 -27.43
CA VAL A 311 -18.20 -7.81 -28.83
C VAL A 311 -19.37 -6.84 -28.93
N GLN A 312 -19.11 -5.61 -29.41
CA GLN A 312 -20.14 -4.57 -29.65
C GLN A 312 -19.69 -3.59 -30.72
N MET A 313 -20.57 -3.30 -31.66
CA MET A 313 -20.35 -2.34 -32.74
C MET A 313 -19.12 -2.70 -33.62
N ARG A 314 -18.87 -1.93 -34.67
CA ARG A 314 -17.66 -2.07 -35.48
C ARG A 314 -16.66 -0.99 -35.11
N ALA A 315 -15.42 -1.39 -34.84
CA ALA A 315 -14.33 -0.45 -34.58
C ALA A 315 -13.93 0.26 -35.90
N PRO A 316 -13.50 1.54 -35.83
CA PRO A 316 -12.99 2.27 -36.99
C PRO A 316 -11.77 1.61 -37.62
N SER A 317 -10.95 0.93 -36.81
CA SER A 317 -9.77 0.17 -37.21
C SER A 317 -9.63 -1.10 -36.38
N ARG A 318 -9.02 -2.14 -36.95
CA ARG A 318 -8.68 -3.40 -36.31
C ARG A 318 -7.38 -3.94 -36.86
N PRO A 319 -6.70 -4.90 -36.21
CA PRO A 319 -5.53 -5.57 -36.77
C PRO A 319 -5.85 -6.22 -38.09
N GLU A 320 -4.93 -6.18 -39.05
CA GLU A 320 -5.12 -6.67 -40.42
C GLU A 320 -5.41 -8.17 -40.45
N GLU A 321 -4.80 -8.94 -39.55
CA GLU A 321 -4.97 -10.38 -39.39
C GLU A 321 -6.33 -10.80 -38.83
N VAL A 322 -7.12 -9.85 -38.29
CA VAL A 322 -8.44 -10.14 -37.73
C VAL A 322 -9.53 -10.04 -38.78
N ALA A 323 -10.16 -11.19 -39.07
CA ALA A 323 -11.26 -11.26 -40.02
C ALA A 323 -12.43 -10.34 -39.64
N ALA A 324 -13.09 -9.77 -40.65
CA ALA A 324 -14.26 -8.93 -40.48
C ALA A 324 -15.44 -9.73 -39.89
N GLN A 325 -16.03 -9.23 -38.81
CA GLN A 325 -17.21 -9.77 -38.17
C GLN A 325 -18.35 -8.73 -38.16
N ALA A 326 -19.55 -9.12 -37.77
CA ALA A 326 -20.71 -8.21 -37.65
C ALA A 326 -20.46 -7.12 -36.59
N ALA A 327 -19.70 -7.43 -35.52
CA ALA A 327 -19.23 -6.51 -34.50
C ALA A 327 -17.83 -6.93 -34.06
N ASP A 328 -17.08 -5.98 -33.45
CA ASP A 328 -15.70 -6.20 -33.02
C ASP A 328 -15.60 -6.27 -31.47
N PRO A 329 -14.58 -6.97 -30.92
CA PRO A 329 -14.22 -6.83 -29.51
C PRO A 329 -14.03 -5.37 -29.12
N ILE A 330 -14.57 -4.99 -27.95
CA ILE A 330 -14.55 -3.57 -27.56
C ILE A 330 -13.13 -3.02 -27.38
N ARG A 331 -12.13 -3.88 -27.13
CA ARG A 331 -10.72 -3.51 -27.06
C ARG A 331 -10.18 -2.84 -28.34
N TYR A 332 -10.85 -2.97 -29.48
CA TYR A 332 -10.42 -2.36 -30.74
C TYR A 332 -10.93 -0.92 -30.89
N HIS A 333 -11.92 -0.50 -30.11
CA HIS A 333 -12.42 0.88 -30.13
C HIS A 333 -11.40 1.85 -29.52
N PRO A 334 -11.12 3.00 -30.16
CA PRO A 334 -10.09 3.94 -29.70
C PRO A 334 -10.24 4.40 -28.23
N ALA A 335 -11.47 4.68 -27.80
CA ALA A 335 -11.76 5.06 -26.42
C ALA A 335 -11.39 3.93 -25.42
N MET A 336 -11.71 2.68 -25.76
CA MET A 336 -11.37 1.53 -24.92
C MET A 336 -9.86 1.26 -24.92
N ARG A 337 -9.18 1.39 -26.05
CA ARG A 337 -7.70 1.29 -26.11
C ARG A 337 -7.04 2.29 -25.19
N ARG A 338 -7.54 3.53 -25.15
CA ARG A 338 -7.03 4.56 -24.24
C ARG A 338 -7.22 4.16 -22.77
N VAL A 339 -8.42 3.70 -22.38
CA VAL A 339 -8.69 3.26 -21.00
C VAL A 339 -7.81 2.06 -20.63
N LEU A 340 -7.68 1.07 -21.50
CA LEU A 340 -6.85 -0.12 -21.26
C LEU A 340 -5.36 0.23 -21.13
N LEU A 341 -4.84 1.16 -21.93
CA LEU A 341 -3.46 1.66 -21.80
C LEU A 341 -3.27 2.45 -20.52
N GLU A 342 -4.24 3.24 -20.09
CA GLU A 342 -4.21 3.95 -18.80
C GLU A 342 -4.14 2.97 -17.63
N LEU A 343 -5.00 1.95 -17.61
CA LEU A 343 -4.99 0.89 -16.60
C LEU A 343 -3.63 0.20 -16.50
N ARG A 344 -3.12 -0.27 -17.64
CA ARG A 344 -1.83 -0.95 -17.74
C ARG A 344 -0.66 -0.07 -17.30
N THR A 345 -0.58 1.13 -17.86
CA THR A 345 0.52 2.07 -17.63
C THR A 345 0.58 2.48 -16.16
N THR A 346 -0.58 2.65 -15.52
CA THR A 346 -0.65 2.99 -14.09
C THR A 346 -0.20 1.79 -13.24
N SER A 347 -0.74 0.59 -13.45
CA SER A 347 -0.40 -0.59 -12.68
C SER A 347 1.09 -0.95 -12.77
N GLU A 348 1.63 -1.10 -13.99
CA GLU A 348 3.03 -1.47 -14.20
C GLU A 348 4.01 -0.39 -13.69
N GLY A 349 3.68 0.90 -13.84
CA GLY A 349 4.50 2.00 -13.33
C GLY A 349 4.50 2.05 -11.79
N MET A 350 3.35 1.86 -11.16
CA MET A 350 3.23 1.79 -9.70
C MET A 350 4.00 0.60 -9.12
N ARG A 351 4.00 -0.56 -9.79
CA ARG A 351 4.80 -1.73 -9.38
C ARG A 351 6.28 -1.41 -9.32
N ALA A 352 6.84 -0.79 -10.37
CA ALA A 352 8.24 -0.42 -10.40
C ALA A 352 8.62 0.52 -9.24
N ILE A 353 7.80 1.54 -8.98
CA ILE A 353 8.03 2.51 -7.90
C ILE A 353 7.77 1.90 -6.52
N GLY A 354 6.73 1.08 -6.35
CA GLY A 354 6.42 0.40 -5.09
C GLY A 354 7.54 -0.54 -4.65
N TYR A 355 8.09 -1.31 -5.59
CA TYR A 355 9.21 -2.20 -5.31
C TYR A 355 10.51 -1.42 -5.07
N TRP A 356 10.75 -0.32 -5.77
CA TRP A 356 11.87 0.56 -5.50
C TRP A 356 11.81 1.13 -4.08
N ALA A 357 10.65 1.62 -3.66
CA ALA A 357 10.49 2.14 -2.30
C ALA A 357 10.64 1.06 -1.22
N ALA A 358 10.17 -0.16 -1.47
CA ALA A 358 10.41 -1.30 -0.59
C ALA A 358 11.91 -1.62 -0.48
N HIS A 359 12.64 -1.56 -1.60
CA HIS A 359 14.07 -1.78 -1.64
C HIS A 359 14.84 -0.71 -0.85
N LEU A 360 14.48 0.58 -1.03
CA LEU A 360 15.07 1.69 -0.27
C LEU A 360 14.78 1.59 1.23
N LEU A 361 13.54 1.21 1.58
CA LEU A 361 13.16 1.03 2.98
C LEU A 361 13.95 -0.10 3.65
N TYR A 362 14.23 -1.18 2.92
CA TYR A 362 15.08 -2.27 3.39
C TYR A 362 16.54 -1.83 3.62
N GLN A 363 17.05 -0.91 2.81
CA GLN A 363 18.40 -0.35 2.93
C GLN A 363 18.51 0.78 3.95
N ASP A 364 17.42 1.11 4.64
CA ASP A 364 17.32 2.28 5.54
C ASP A 364 17.71 3.59 4.84
N ASP A 365 17.41 3.70 3.55
CA ASP A 365 17.70 4.88 2.73
C ASP A 365 16.76 6.03 3.11
N PRO A 366 17.28 7.24 3.39
CA PRO A 366 16.47 8.40 3.76
C PRO A 366 15.40 8.77 2.72
N LEU A 367 15.60 8.46 1.44
CA LEU A 367 14.63 8.72 0.37
C LEU A 367 13.33 7.91 0.57
N ALA A 368 13.40 6.72 1.18
CA ALA A 368 12.21 5.93 1.50
C ALA A 368 11.20 6.70 2.35
N GLN A 369 11.68 7.52 3.28
CA GLN A 369 10.82 8.33 4.13
C GLN A 369 10.08 9.42 3.35
N LEU A 370 10.72 10.02 2.34
CA LEU A 370 10.09 11.00 1.45
C LEU A 370 9.04 10.34 0.55
N LEU A 371 9.35 9.15 0.01
CA LEU A 371 8.47 8.44 -0.92
C LEU A 371 7.21 7.89 -0.23
N THR A 372 7.29 7.50 1.03
CA THR A 372 6.19 6.84 1.76
C THR A 372 4.85 7.59 1.67
N PRO A 373 4.73 8.91 1.96
CA PRO A 373 3.46 9.62 1.81
C PRO A 373 2.97 9.70 0.37
N VAL A 374 3.89 9.83 -0.61
CA VAL A 374 3.53 9.86 -2.03
C VAL A 374 2.95 8.51 -2.44
N ILE A 375 3.63 7.42 -2.11
CA ILE A 375 3.19 6.05 -2.44
C ILE A 375 1.85 5.76 -1.79
N LYS A 376 1.70 6.03 -0.48
CA LYS A 376 0.44 5.80 0.21
C LYS A 376 -0.72 6.55 -0.46
N ALA A 377 -0.60 7.85 -0.67
CA ALA A 377 -1.71 8.66 -1.15
C ALA A 377 -1.94 8.52 -2.66
N PHE A 378 -0.89 8.65 -3.47
CA PHE A 378 -1.01 8.57 -4.91
C PHE A 378 -1.45 7.18 -5.38
N PHE A 379 -0.85 6.10 -4.86
CA PHE A 379 -1.21 4.75 -5.29
C PHE A 379 -2.63 4.37 -4.91
N THR A 380 -3.08 4.75 -3.71
CA THR A 380 -4.46 4.44 -3.28
C THR A 380 -5.49 5.22 -4.09
N GLU A 381 -5.21 6.46 -4.45
CA GLU A 381 -6.06 7.26 -5.33
C GLU A 381 -6.09 6.70 -6.75
N GLN A 382 -4.93 6.33 -7.29
CA GLN A 382 -4.86 5.65 -8.58
C GLN A 382 -5.56 4.29 -8.53
N GLY A 383 -5.38 3.48 -7.49
CA GLY A 383 -6.08 2.21 -7.33
C GLY A 383 -7.60 2.36 -7.40
N PHE A 384 -8.16 3.32 -6.69
CA PHE A 384 -9.59 3.64 -6.75
C PHE A 384 -10.02 4.14 -8.13
N ARG A 385 -9.26 5.04 -8.74
CA ARG A 385 -9.52 5.55 -10.09
C ARG A 385 -9.49 4.44 -11.14
N GLN A 386 -8.50 3.53 -11.07
CA GLN A 386 -8.40 2.42 -12.01
C GLN A 386 -9.52 1.39 -11.80
N ALA A 387 -9.92 1.12 -10.56
CA ALA A 387 -11.10 0.29 -10.27
C ALA A 387 -12.38 0.87 -10.90
N SER A 388 -12.59 2.19 -10.81
CA SER A 388 -13.69 2.89 -11.46
C SER A 388 -13.61 2.82 -12.99
N ASN A 389 -12.43 2.99 -13.57
CA ASN A 389 -12.20 2.86 -15.00
C ASN A 389 -12.49 1.45 -15.51
N ALA A 390 -12.08 0.43 -14.75
CA ALA A 390 -12.35 -0.96 -15.09
C ALA A 390 -13.85 -1.26 -15.06
N LEU A 391 -14.58 -0.81 -14.04
CA LEU A 391 -16.04 -0.92 -13.96
C LEU A 391 -16.69 -0.29 -15.19
N GLN A 392 -16.22 0.87 -15.65
CA GLN A 392 -16.70 1.55 -16.86
C GLN A 392 -16.52 0.69 -18.12
N VAL A 393 -15.43 -0.07 -18.24
CA VAL A 393 -15.18 -1.00 -19.36
C VAL A 393 -16.26 -2.09 -19.43
N PHE A 394 -16.75 -2.57 -18.29
CA PHE A 394 -17.84 -3.55 -18.22
C PHE A 394 -19.22 -2.98 -18.61
N GLY A 395 -19.38 -1.64 -18.65
CA GLY A 395 -20.67 -1.01 -18.89
C GLY A 395 -21.70 -1.39 -17.83
N GLY A 396 -22.94 -1.64 -18.21
CA GLY A 396 -24.02 -2.02 -17.27
C GLY A 396 -23.70 -3.28 -16.44
N TYR A 397 -22.95 -4.22 -16.99
CA TYR A 397 -22.52 -5.42 -16.26
C TYR A 397 -21.54 -5.11 -15.13
N GLY A 398 -20.78 -4.01 -15.22
CA GLY A 398 -19.88 -3.57 -14.15
C GLY A 398 -20.62 -3.13 -12.89
N TYR A 399 -21.90 -2.77 -12.99
CA TYR A 399 -22.74 -2.36 -11.87
C TYR A 399 -23.48 -3.53 -11.20
N VAL A 400 -23.31 -4.74 -11.73
CA VAL A 400 -24.02 -5.95 -11.29
C VAL A 400 -23.08 -6.82 -10.46
N ALA A 401 -23.50 -7.18 -9.26
CA ALA A 401 -22.67 -7.86 -8.25
C ALA A 401 -22.12 -9.22 -8.73
N GLU A 402 -22.81 -9.91 -9.67
CA GLU A 402 -22.38 -11.20 -10.23
C GLU A 402 -21.07 -11.12 -11.01
N PHE A 403 -20.71 -9.93 -11.52
CA PHE A 403 -19.44 -9.70 -12.23
C PHE A 403 -18.29 -9.35 -11.27
N ALA A 404 -18.59 -8.99 -10.04
CA ALA A 404 -17.65 -8.72 -8.94
C ALA A 404 -16.58 -7.61 -9.20
N ILE A 405 -16.63 -6.92 -10.34
CA ILE A 405 -15.73 -5.77 -10.57
C ILE A 405 -16.13 -4.57 -9.71
N GLU A 406 -17.41 -4.43 -9.33
CA GLU A 406 -17.90 -3.41 -8.42
C GLU A 406 -17.30 -3.56 -7.01
N GLN A 407 -17.00 -4.80 -6.59
CA GLN A 407 -16.32 -5.08 -5.32
C GLN A 407 -14.92 -4.45 -5.30
N THR A 408 -14.15 -4.55 -6.40
CA THR A 408 -12.83 -3.93 -6.51
C THR A 408 -12.90 -2.42 -6.25
N LEU A 409 -13.94 -1.75 -6.75
CA LEU A 409 -14.17 -0.31 -6.49
C LEU A 409 -14.49 -0.06 -5.01
N ARG A 410 -15.36 -0.85 -4.38
CA ARG A 410 -15.73 -0.68 -2.97
C ARG A 410 -14.57 -0.93 -2.03
N ASP A 411 -13.81 -2.00 -2.28
CA ASP A 411 -12.69 -2.42 -1.45
C ASP A 411 -11.50 -1.45 -1.53
N SER A 412 -11.25 -0.85 -2.70
CA SER A 412 -10.15 0.10 -2.88
C SER A 412 -10.34 1.43 -2.13
N ARG A 413 -11.60 1.84 -1.86
CA ARG A 413 -11.90 3.19 -1.35
C ARG A 413 -11.32 3.46 0.04
N ILE A 414 -11.28 2.46 0.90
CA ILE A 414 -10.82 2.62 2.29
C ILE A 414 -9.34 2.99 2.38
N ALA A 415 -8.51 2.52 1.43
CA ALA A 415 -7.07 2.77 1.43
C ALA A 415 -6.71 4.26 1.33
N MET A 416 -7.60 5.11 0.80
CA MET A 416 -7.42 6.57 0.78
C MET A 416 -7.69 7.23 2.14
N ILE A 417 -8.35 6.54 3.08
CA ILE A 417 -8.86 7.10 4.33
C ILE A 417 -7.99 6.71 5.52
N TYR A 418 -7.73 5.42 5.72
CA TYR A 418 -6.99 4.94 6.90
C TYR A 418 -5.47 5.13 6.77
N GLU A 419 -4.72 4.89 7.84
CA GLU A 419 -3.27 5.10 7.97
C GLU A 419 -2.83 6.55 7.66
N GLY A 420 -3.73 7.49 8.03
CA GLY A 420 -3.67 8.89 7.66
C GLY A 420 -4.32 9.13 6.29
N SER A 421 -5.35 9.99 6.23
CA SER A 421 -6.00 10.33 4.96
C SER A 421 -5.01 10.89 3.94
N ASN A 422 -5.38 10.88 2.66
CA ASN A 422 -4.49 11.38 1.61
C ASN A 422 -4.10 12.84 1.83
N GLU A 423 -4.98 13.67 2.41
CA GLU A 423 -4.70 15.06 2.79
C GLU A 423 -3.65 15.15 3.91
N ILE A 424 -3.69 14.24 4.89
CA ILE A 424 -2.67 14.16 5.94
C ILE A 424 -1.32 13.74 5.34
N GLN A 425 -1.30 12.82 4.36
CA GLN A 425 -0.07 12.45 3.65
C GLN A 425 0.48 13.61 2.83
N ALA A 426 -0.39 14.39 2.18
CA ALA A 426 0.00 15.57 1.42
C ALA A 426 0.65 16.63 2.32
N ASN A 427 0.06 16.88 3.48
CA ASN A 427 0.64 17.79 4.47
C ASN A 427 1.96 17.25 5.05
N ASP A 428 2.07 15.95 5.32
CA ASP A 428 3.32 15.32 5.79
C ASP A 428 4.43 15.49 4.74
N LEU A 429 4.12 15.25 3.46
CA LEU A 429 5.06 15.44 2.35
C LEU A 429 5.53 16.89 2.25
N LEU A 430 4.61 17.80 1.99
CA LEU A 430 4.99 19.18 1.64
C LEU A 430 5.52 19.94 2.85
N LEU A 431 4.77 19.96 3.96
CA LEU A 431 5.09 20.82 5.11
C LEU A 431 6.27 20.30 5.94
N ARG A 432 6.33 18.97 6.16
CA ARG A 432 7.33 18.38 7.06
C ARG A 432 8.58 17.93 6.33
N LYS A 433 8.43 17.27 5.17
CA LYS A 433 9.53 16.58 4.47
C LYS A 433 10.16 17.41 3.35
N VAL A 434 9.44 18.41 2.81
CA VAL A 434 9.97 19.29 1.76
C VAL A 434 10.31 20.68 2.33
N LEU A 435 9.35 21.34 2.98
CA LEU A 435 9.59 22.68 3.53
C LEU A 435 10.33 22.62 4.87
N GLY A 436 9.98 21.66 5.74
CA GLY A 436 10.51 21.53 7.10
C GLY A 436 11.98 21.10 7.19
N ASP A 437 12.55 20.48 6.13
CA ASP A 437 13.96 20.10 6.06
C ASP A 437 14.77 20.96 5.06
N GLU A 438 14.20 22.10 4.66
CA GLU A 438 14.80 23.04 3.69
C GLU A 438 14.98 22.44 2.28
N GLY A 439 14.22 21.40 1.95
CA GLY A 439 14.24 20.72 0.65
C GLY A 439 15.34 19.69 0.48
N ARG A 440 16.08 19.33 1.53
CA ARG A 440 17.19 18.35 1.43
C ARG A 440 16.72 16.99 0.97
N SER A 441 15.68 16.43 1.60
CA SER A 441 15.13 15.13 1.18
C SER A 441 14.54 15.17 -0.22
N PHE A 442 13.91 16.29 -0.59
CA PHE A 442 13.37 16.48 -1.93
C PHE A 442 14.48 16.59 -3.00
N GLY A 443 15.61 17.21 -2.63
CA GLY A 443 16.81 17.25 -3.46
C GLY A 443 17.31 15.84 -3.82
N LEU A 444 17.33 14.90 -2.87
CA LEU A 444 17.70 13.50 -3.15
C LEU A 444 16.79 12.86 -4.21
N LEU A 445 15.49 13.12 -4.16
CA LEU A 445 14.57 12.64 -5.18
C LEU A 445 14.89 13.24 -6.55
N LEU A 446 15.09 14.55 -6.62
CA LEU A 446 15.42 15.22 -7.88
C LEU A 446 16.74 14.73 -8.46
N ASP A 447 17.73 14.43 -7.62
CA ASP A 447 19.02 13.89 -8.05
C ASP A 447 18.85 12.50 -8.70
N GLU A 448 18.00 11.62 -8.13
CA GLU A 448 17.68 10.33 -8.75
C GLU A 448 16.97 10.48 -10.10
N LEU A 449 15.98 11.38 -10.18
CA LEU A 449 15.26 11.64 -11.42
C LEU A 449 16.18 12.24 -12.50
N ARG A 450 17.03 13.20 -12.12
CA ARG A 450 18.02 13.83 -13.01
C ARG A 450 19.10 12.85 -13.46
N ALA A 451 19.54 11.95 -12.58
CA ALA A 451 20.48 10.90 -12.93
C ALA A 451 19.91 9.99 -14.03
N GLU A 452 18.62 9.61 -13.96
CA GLU A 452 17.97 8.85 -15.05
C GLU A 452 17.82 9.70 -16.32
N ALA A 453 17.43 10.97 -16.22
CA ALA A 453 17.31 11.88 -17.35
C ALA A 453 18.66 12.09 -18.08
N ALA A 454 19.77 12.04 -17.35
CA ALA A 454 21.13 12.17 -17.88
C ALA A 454 21.71 10.88 -18.50
N GLN A 455 21.04 9.71 -18.33
CA GLN A 455 21.52 8.45 -18.90
C GLN A 455 21.69 8.55 -20.41
N GLY A 456 22.88 8.19 -20.91
CA GLY A 456 23.18 8.18 -22.36
C GLY A 456 22.44 7.05 -23.09
N GLY A 457 22.36 7.14 -24.42
CA GLY A 457 21.83 6.08 -25.28
C GLY A 457 21.47 6.59 -26.68
N GLU A 458 21.72 5.80 -27.69
CA GLU A 458 21.56 6.16 -29.13
C GLU A 458 20.10 6.18 -29.62
N HIS A 459 19.13 5.78 -28.78
CA HIS A 459 17.74 5.63 -29.22
C HIS A 459 16.93 6.92 -29.05
N VAL A 460 16.50 7.48 -30.16
CA VAL A 460 15.77 8.77 -30.26
C VAL A 460 14.51 8.79 -29.40
N GLU A 461 13.73 7.70 -29.38
CA GLU A 461 12.50 7.61 -28.56
C GLU A 461 12.77 7.74 -27.06
N CYS A 462 13.79 7.03 -26.54
CA CYS A 462 14.18 7.14 -25.14
C CYS A 462 14.77 8.53 -24.81
N ALA A 463 15.38 9.21 -25.78
CA ALA A 463 15.87 10.56 -25.61
C ALA A 463 14.73 11.55 -25.34
N ALA A 464 13.60 11.44 -26.05
CA ALA A 464 12.42 12.29 -25.79
C ALA A 464 11.88 12.10 -24.38
N PHE A 465 11.80 10.85 -23.87
CA PHE A 465 11.34 10.57 -22.52
C PHE A 465 12.28 11.16 -21.45
N ARG A 466 13.59 11.06 -21.66
CA ARG A 466 14.58 11.65 -20.75
C ARG A 466 14.53 13.17 -20.72
N LEU A 467 14.39 13.81 -21.89
CA LEU A 467 14.23 15.27 -21.97
C LEU A 467 12.96 15.73 -21.23
N ALA A 468 11.84 15.02 -21.42
CA ALA A 468 10.61 15.31 -20.69
C ALA A 468 10.78 15.13 -19.17
N LEU A 469 11.49 14.09 -18.73
CA LEU A 469 11.81 13.88 -17.31
C LEU A 469 12.70 15.00 -16.74
N GLY A 470 13.72 15.44 -17.49
CA GLY A 470 14.59 16.57 -17.10
C GLY A 470 13.79 17.87 -16.93
N SER A 471 12.95 18.20 -17.92
CA SER A 471 12.07 19.38 -17.85
C SER A 471 11.09 19.30 -16.66
N LEU A 472 10.63 18.11 -16.33
CA LEU A 472 9.76 17.91 -15.15
C LEU A 472 10.52 18.17 -13.85
N CYS A 473 11.78 17.75 -13.73
CA CYS A 473 12.61 18.08 -12.55
C CYS A 473 12.75 19.59 -12.35
N ASP A 474 12.96 20.34 -13.44
CA ASP A 474 13.08 21.81 -13.39
C ASP A 474 11.74 22.46 -12.98
N ALA A 475 10.61 21.92 -13.47
CA ALA A 475 9.29 22.38 -13.07
C ALA A 475 9.01 22.11 -11.58
N LEU A 476 9.41 20.95 -11.06
CA LEU A 476 9.28 20.62 -9.64
C LEU A 476 10.10 21.56 -8.75
N ASP A 477 11.34 21.85 -9.12
CA ASP A 477 12.18 22.84 -8.41
C ASP A 477 11.52 24.21 -8.39
N THR A 478 11.01 24.66 -9.53
CA THR A 478 10.32 25.95 -9.67
C THR A 478 9.09 26.02 -8.75
N VAL A 479 8.28 24.94 -8.73
CA VAL A 479 7.08 24.85 -7.89
C VAL A 479 7.42 24.91 -6.39
N VAL A 480 8.43 24.15 -5.94
CA VAL A 480 8.83 24.14 -4.53
C VAL A 480 9.32 25.52 -4.09
N ASN A 481 10.12 26.18 -4.92
CA ASN A 481 10.61 27.53 -4.64
C ASN A 481 9.45 28.56 -4.57
N ALA A 482 8.52 28.51 -5.53
CA ALA A 482 7.33 29.36 -5.53
C ALA A 482 6.46 29.12 -4.28
N ILE A 483 6.25 27.86 -3.88
CA ILE A 483 5.50 27.54 -2.66
C ILE A 483 6.22 28.11 -1.42
N ARG A 484 7.54 28.00 -1.34
CA ARG A 484 8.34 28.51 -0.23
C ARG A 484 8.24 30.05 -0.12
N GLU A 485 8.31 30.75 -1.23
CA GLU A 485 8.17 32.21 -1.28
C GLU A 485 6.78 32.66 -0.82
N HIS A 486 5.72 32.10 -1.37
CA HIS A 486 4.35 32.47 -1.01
C HIS A 486 3.96 32.07 0.42
N ALA A 487 4.56 31.01 0.96
CA ALA A 487 4.35 30.61 2.35
C ALA A 487 4.80 31.68 3.37
N GLN A 488 5.67 32.62 2.98
CA GLN A 488 6.09 33.74 3.83
C GLN A 488 4.99 34.80 3.95
N GLU A 489 4.14 34.93 2.94
CA GLU A 489 3.05 35.91 2.90
C GLU A 489 1.73 35.30 3.35
N ASP A 490 1.51 34.01 3.06
CA ASP A 490 0.29 33.27 3.38
C ASP A 490 0.63 31.89 3.96
N SER A 491 0.52 31.74 5.28
CA SER A 491 0.82 30.50 6.00
C SER A 491 -0.15 29.34 5.68
N GLU A 492 -1.33 29.61 5.12
CA GLU A 492 -2.29 28.58 4.70
C GLU A 492 -2.05 28.08 3.28
N TYR A 493 -1.34 28.85 2.45
CA TYR A 493 -1.09 28.48 1.06
C TYR A 493 -0.45 27.08 0.91
N PRO A 494 0.59 26.69 1.66
CA PRO A 494 1.17 25.34 1.56
C PRO A 494 0.15 24.23 1.83
N TYR A 495 -0.79 24.43 2.76
CA TYR A 495 -1.84 23.44 3.05
C TYR A 495 -2.81 23.28 1.88
N ARG A 496 -3.15 24.38 1.19
CA ARG A 496 -4.03 24.36 0.01
C ARG A 496 -3.34 23.75 -1.21
N ALA A 497 -2.04 23.94 -1.35
CA ALA A 497 -1.23 23.40 -2.45
C ALA A 497 -0.82 21.94 -2.25
N ALA A 498 -0.77 21.44 -1.02
CA ALA A 498 -0.22 20.14 -0.67
C ALA A 498 -0.85 18.96 -1.42
N PRO A 499 -2.20 18.87 -1.59
CA PRO A 499 -2.81 17.75 -2.31
C PRO A 499 -2.32 17.64 -3.75
N ASP A 500 -2.32 18.75 -4.49
CA ASP A 500 -1.88 18.77 -5.89
C ASP A 500 -0.36 18.62 -6.04
N PHE A 501 0.42 19.13 -5.07
CA PHE A 501 1.86 18.89 -5.04
C PHE A 501 2.18 17.40 -4.85
N LEU A 502 1.45 16.68 -4.00
CA LEU A 502 1.61 15.24 -3.84
C LEU A 502 1.28 14.49 -5.14
N GLN A 503 0.18 14.87 -5.82
CA GLN A 503 -0.18 14.27 -7.11
C GLN A 503 0.87 14.55 -8.18
N LEU A 504 1.42 15.75 -8.21
CA LEU A 504 2.52 16.12 -9.10
C LEU A 504 3.77 15.26 -8.86
N CYS A 505 4.14 15.02 -7.60
CA CYS A 505 5.22 14.10 -7.24
C CYS A 505 4.92 12.66 -7.70
N GLY A 506 3.69 12.19 -7.55
CA GLY A 506 3.27 10.87 -8.02
C GLY A 506 3.39 10.72 -9.54
N VAL A 507 2.98 11.75 -10.29
CA VAL A 507 3.16 11.80 -11.76
C VAL A 507 4.64 11.80 -12.15
N ALA A 508 5.48 12.51 -11.39
CA ALA A 508 6.93 12.54 -11.62
C ALA A 508 7.58 11.17 -11.38
N LEU A 509 7.15 10.46 -10.35
CA LEU A 509 7.60 9.09 -10.08
C LEU A 509 7.20 8.13 -11.21
N LEU A 510 5.98 8.25 -11.75
CA LEU A 510 5.58 7.46 -12.91
C LEU A 510 6.38 7.82 -14.17
N ALA A 511 6.72 9.11 -14.39
CA ALA A 511 7.59 9.54 -15.49
C ALA A 511 8.99 8.91 -15.37
N PHE A 512 9.54 8.90 -14.17
CA PHE A 512 10.80 8.23 -13.87
C PHE A 512 10.70 6.72 -14.11
N ALA A 513 9.63 6.07 -13.62
CA ALA A 513 9.41 4.64 -13.84
C ALA A 513 9.42 4.28 -15.33
N TRP A 514 8.71 5.06 -16.15
CA TRP A 514 8.57 4.79 -17.58
C TRP A 514 9.80 5.18 -18.41
N ALA A 515 10.52 6.25 -18.05
CA ALA A 515 11.78 6.58 -18.68
C ALA A 515 12.82 5.45 -18.47
N ARG A 516 12.94 4.97 -17.22
CA ARG A 516 13.83 3.84 -16.88
C ARG A 516 13.36 2.54 -17.53
N ALA A 517 12.07 2.21 -17.47
CA ALA A 517 11.52 0.99 -18.07
C ALA A 517 11.75 0.94 -19.59
N ALA A 518 11.54 2.05 -20.29
CA ALA A 518 11.83 2.15 -21.72
C ALA A 518 13.32 1.91 -22.02
N ARG A 519 14.22 2.48 -21.24
CA ARG A 519 15.66 2.30 -21.40
C ARG A 519 16.10 0.85 -21.13
N VAL A 520 15.72 0.28 -19.96
CA VAL A 520 16.22 -1.04 -19.56
C VAL A 520 15.52 -2.17 -20.33
N SER A 521 14.29 -1.98 -20.83
CA SER A 521 13.59 -2.99 -21.64
C SER A 521 14.35 -3.35 -22.94
N ARG A 522 15.26 -2.50 -23.36
CA ARG A 522 16.11 -2.76 -24.55
C ARG A 522 17.15 -3.86 -24.32
N ALA A 523 17.41 -4.27 -23.07
CA ALA A 523 18.18 -5.47 -22.79
C ALA A 523 17.44 -6.77 -23.16
N LEU A 524 16.10 -6.69 -23.28
CA LEU A 524 15.30 -7.80 -23.75
C LEU A 524 15.45 -7.99 -25.28
N PRO A 525 15.31 -9.23 -25.81
CA PRO A 525 15.41 -9.51 -27.22
C PRO A 525 14.47 -8.65 -28.09
N GLU A 526 14.89 -8.34 -29.33
CA GLU A 526 13.98 -7.79 -30.34
C GLU A 526 12.86 -8.78 -30.60
N GLY A 527 11.61 -8.28 -30.66
CA GLY A 527 10.45 -9.15 -30.82
C GLY A 527 9.88 -9.70 -29.49
N ASP A 528 10.54 -9.48 -28.35
CA ASP A 528 9.97 -9.81 -27.06
C ASP A 528 8.69 -8.97 -26.81
N PRO A 529 7.51 -9.61 -26.59
CA PRO A 529 6.26 -8.87 -26.33
C PRO A 529 6.32 -7.96 -25.10
N LEU A 530 7.15 -8.29 -24.09
CA LEU A 530 7.32 -7.45 -22.90
C LEU A 530 8.06 -6.17 -23.28
N ARG A 531 9.17 -6.26 -24.06
CA ARG A 531 9.89 -5.08 -24.59
C ARG A 531 8.96 -4.16 -25.37
N ALA A 532 8.23 -4.70 -26.35
CA ALA A 532 7.27 -3.95 -27.14
C ALA A 532 6.20 -3.28 -26.27
N GLY A 533 5.68 -4.02 -25.28
CA GLY A 533 4.70 -3.54 -24.33
C GLY A 533 5.23 -2.39 -23.45
N LYS A 534 6.46 -2.49 -22.94
CA LYS A 534 7.08 -1.41 -22.13
C LYS A 534 7.27 -0.12 -22.94
N LEU A 535 7.74 -0.24 -24.17
CA LEU A 535 7.91 0.92 -25.07
C LEU A 535 6.56 1.55 -25.42
N GLN A 536 5.53 0.75 -25.71
CA GLN A 536 4.17 1.24 -25.97
C GLN A 536 3.60 1.99 -24.77
N SER A 537 3.74 1.42 -23.56
CA SER A 537 3.25 2.04 -22.32
C SER A 537 4.00 3.34 -22.02
N ALA A 538 5.32 3.38 -22.19
CA ALA A 538 6.11 4.59 -22.03
C ALA A 538 5.66 5.68 -23.01
N GLY A 539 5.52 5.35 -24.31
CA GLY A 539 5.03 6.29 -25.32
C GLY A 539 3.68 6.88 -24.93
N PHE A 540 2.71 6.02 -24.60
CA PHE A 540 1.39 6.47 -24.12
C PHE A 540 1.48 7.37 -22.89
N PHE A 541 2.32 7.02 -21.90
CA PHE A 541 2.45 7.84 -20.69
C PHE A 541 2.96 9.23 -21.01
N PHE A 542 4.03 9.34 -21.80
CA PHE A 542 4.65 10.62 -22.15
C PHE A 542 3.80 11.47 -23.10
N ASP A 543 2.99 10.87 -23.97
CA ASP A 543 2.02 11.59 -24.81
C ASP A 543 0.96 12.31 -23.97
N TYR A 544 0.56 11.75 -22.83
CA TYR A 544 -0.42 12.32 -21.91
C TYR A 544 0.19 13.09 -20.71
N LEU A 545 1.52 13.06 -20.55
CA LEU A 545 2.21 13.75 -19.45
C LEU A 545 1.92 15.26 -19.40
N PRO A 546 1.96 16.03 -20.51
CA PRO A 546 1.71 17.47 -20.45
C PRO A 546 0.35 17.83 -19.86
N SER A 547 -0.71 17.07 -20.20
CA SER A 547 -2.05 17.34 -19.67
C SER A 547 -2.18 17.03 -18.18
N ARG A 548 -1.49 15.98 -17.70
CA ARG A 548 -1.45 15.64 -16.27
C ARG A 548 -0.72 16.71 -15.46
N LEU A 549 0.40 17.20 -15.98
CA LEU A 549 1.18 18.26 -15.33
C LEU A 549 0.38 19.58 -15.28
N ALA A 550 -0.23 19.98 -16.41
CA ALA A 550 -1.01 21.21 -16.49
C ALA A 550 -2.15 21.25 -15.46
N GLN A 551 -2.80 20.13 -15.19
CA GLN A 551 -3.85 20.03 -14.19
C GLN A 551 -3.33 20.41 -12.79
N HIS A 552 -2.27 19.75 -12.32
CA HIS A 552 -1.76 19.95 -10.96
C HIS A 552 -0.99 21.27 -10.80
N LEU A 553 -0.24 21.69 -11.81
CA LEU A 553 0.41 22.99 -11.81
C LEU A 553 -0.61 24.13 -11.75
N GLY A 554 -1.69 24.03 -12.55
CA GLY A 554 -2.77 25.00 -12.52
C GLY A 554 -3.54 25.03 -11.19
N ALA A 555 -3.71 23.88 -10.53
CA ALA A 555 -4.35 23.80 -9.23
C ALA A 555 -3.47 24.40 -8.11
N ILE A 556 -2.15 24.15 -8.14
CA ILE A 556 -1.18 24.75 -7.20
C ILE A 556 -1.15 26.27 -7.36
N ASP A 557 -1.18 26.79 -8.59
CA ASP A 557 -1.25 28.22 -8.83
C ASP A 557 -2.59 28.82 -8.36
N GLY A 558 -3.71 28.14 -8.64
CA GLY A 558 -5.04 28.53 -8.17
C GLY A 558 -5.18 28.53 -6.64
N ALA A 559 -4.39 27.70 -5.95
CA ALA A 559 -4.37 27.63 -4.48
C ALA A 559 -3.83 28.91 -3.80
N ARG A 560 -3.30 29.88 -4.56
CA ARG A 560 -2.94 31.21 -4.05
C ARG A 560 -4.16 32.00 -3.58
N ALA A 561 -5.34 31.71 -4.14
CA ALA A 561 -6.57 32.34 -3.67
C ALA A 561 -6.97 31.81 -2.29
N ALA A 562 -7.25 32.71 -1.35
CA ALA A 562 -7.75 32.35 -0.04
C ALA A 562 -9.14 31.71 -0.16
N LEU A 563 -9.38 30.66 0.65
CA LEU A 563 -10.68 29.99 0.72
C LEU A 563 -11.54 30.62 1.80
N ALA A 564 -12.82 30.84 1.51
CA ALA A 564 -13.78 31.28 2.51
C ALA A 564 -14.10 30.17 3.50
N PHE A 565 -14.37 30.55 4.75
CA PHE A 565 -14.95 29.62 5.73
C PHE A 565 -16.39 29.28 5.34
N VAL A 566 -16.74 27.99 5.25
CA VAL A 566 -18.07 27.47 4.93
C VAL A 566 -18.67 26.73 6.10
#